data_294b063af1012ba0f7a4abae244aa101
#
_entry.id   294b063af1012ba0f7a4abae244aa101
#
_cell.length_a   1.000
_cell.length_b   1.000
_cell.length_c   1.000
_cell.angle_alpha   90.00
_cell.angle_beta   90.00
_cell.angle_gamma   90.00
#
_symmetry.space_group_name_H-M   'P 1'
#
loop_
_entity.id
_entity.type
_entity.pdbx_description
1 polymer ?
#
loop_
_entity_poly.entity_id
_entity_poly.type
_entity_poly.pdbx_seq_one_letter_code
_entity_poly.pdbx_strand_id
1 'polypeptide(L)'
;MTRTVKRGTRTGSVDIISSKSYAHRLIILASLAKSASNIECRGTSKDIEATISCMNSLGANIARTGDTIHIEPITAAPEGVCELHCGESGSTLRFLLPIVGALGAEAIFIMEGRLGERPLAPLDAVLGAHGMAIQKQGARLCCKGRLTPGEYAIDGGVSSQYISGLLMALPKLDADSTLTVTGRFESGAYVDITLDTLKPAHAAIAYGEDRRHYAIRGGCGYAMPALCRAEGDWSNAAFFLCMGALSRGGITVNGLNAASCQGDRQITAILRQMGADVRTEDESVAVRRNKLMPATVDASPIPDLIPTICALAAAAKGDTRIVNAARLRLKESDRLKSTANMLSSLGVGVTELADGLIVHGTGRIAGGTVKSFNDHRIAMAAAVAACAAEGSVSIEGSECVSKSYPAFFTALDTLDTEGENA
;
A
#
# COMPACT_ATOMS: atom_id res chain seq x y z
N MET A 1 7.17 21.25 -2.00
CA MET A 1 7.32 21.77 -0.59
C MET A 1 8.53 21.13 0.06
N THR A 2 9.14 21.84 1.02
CA THR A 2 10.20 21.26 1.86
C THR A 2 9.73 21.23 3.31
N ARG A 3 9.88 20.09 3.96
CA ARG A 3 9.59 19.92 5.40
C ARG A 3 10.89 19.62 6.14
N THR A 4 11.19 20.41 7.15
CA THR A 4 12.32 20.14 8.05
C THR A 4 11.81 19.43 9.30
N VAL A 5 12.35 18.23 9.55
CA VAL A 5 12.12 17.47 10.77
C VAL A 5 13.31 17.74 11.70
N LYS A 6 13.03 18.30 12.88
CA LYS A 6 14.05 18.55 13.91
C LYS A 6 14.60 17.21 14.44
N ARG A 7 15.88 17.19 14.77
CA ARG A 7 16.53 16.05 15.45
C ARG A 7 15.82 15.74 16.78
N GLY A 8 15.95 14.50 17.21
CA GLY A 8 15.47 14.04 18.54
C GLY A 8 14.48 12.91 18.41
N THR A 9 14.60 11.96 19.31
CA THR A 9 13.71 10.82 19.40
C THR A 9 12.32 11.27 19.82
N ARG A 10 11.30 10.54 19.38
CA ARG A 10 9.89 10.86 19.63
C ARG A 10 9.29 9.86 20.60
N THR A 11 8.39 10.33 21.47
CA THR A 11 7.67 9.50 22.42
C THR A 11 6.19 9.89 22.51
N GLY A 12 5.34 8.94 22.92
CA GLY A 12 3.91 9.17 23.04
C GLY A 12 3.06 8.14 22.33
N SER A 13 1.89 8.55 21.84
CA SER A 13 0.98 7.65 21.14
C SER A 13 0.42 8.28 19.86
N VAL A 14 0.11 7.43 18.87
CA VAL A 14 -0.50 7.83 17.60
C VAL A 14 -1.67 6.90 17.30
N ASP A 15 -2.82 7.49 16.97
CA ASP A 15 -3.93 6.75 16.38
C ASP A 15 -3.72 6.63 14.88
N ILE A 16 -3.56 5.39 14.39
CA ILE A 16 -3.24 5.18 12.98
C ILE A 16 -4.48 5.36 12.10
N ILE A 17 -4.25 5.84 10.89
CA ILE A 17 -5.28 5.92 9.84
C ILE A 17 -5.67 4.52 9.34
N SER A 18 -6.84 4.43 8.70
CA SER A 18 -7.28 3.18 8.07
C SER A 18 -6.38 2.77 6.90
N SER A 19 -6.25 1.45 6.74
CA SER A 19 -5.45 0.85 5.68
C SER A 19 -5.97 1.23 4.29
N LYS A 20 -5.11 1.92 3.54
CA LYS A 20 -5.37 2.24 2.15
C LYS A 20 -5.70 0.97 1.35
N SER A 21 -5.00 -0.12 1.61
CA SER A 21 -5.19 -1.40 0.92
C SER A 21 -6.56 -2.02 1.19
N TYR A 22 -7.09 -1.90 2.41
CA TYR A 22 -8.47 -2.28 2.73
C TYR A 22 -9.47 -1.32 2.12
N ALA A 23 -9.27 -0.02 2.27
CA ALA A 23 -10.19 1.01 1.81
C ALA A 23 -10.50 0.91 0.31
N HIS A 24 -9.49 0.77 -0.54
CA HIS A 24 -9.69 0.56 -1.99
C HIS A 24 -10.64 -0.61 -2.28
N ARG A 25 -10.41 -1.76 -1.64
CA ARG A 25 -11.17 -2.98 -1.88
C ARG A 25 -12.60 -2.87 -1.38
N LEU A 26 -12.79 -2.37 -0.16
CA LEU A 26 -14.11 -2.18 0.42
C LEU A 26 -14.95 -1.19 -0.40
N ILE A 27 -14.36 -0.07 -0.84
CA ILE A 27 -15.02 0.92 -1.70
C ILE A 27 -15.47 0.28 -3.03
N ILE A 28 -14.57 -0.46 -3.68
CA ILE A 28 -14.86 -1.13 -4.95
C ILE A 28 -15.97 -2.18 -4.76
N LEU A 29 -15.86 -3.05 -3.75
CA LEU A 29 -16.82 -4.12 -3.52
C LEU A 29 -18.20 -3.56 -3.13
N ALA A 30 -18.25 -2.51 -2.30
CA ALA A 30 -19.50 -1.84 -1.94
C ALA A 30 -20.16 -1.16 -3.16
N SER A 31 -19.36 -0.55 -4.05
CA SER A 31 -19.85 0.04 -5.30
C SER A 31 -20.39 -1.00 -6.28
N LEU A 32 -19.96 -2.25 -6.20
CA LEU A 32 -20.40 -3.36 -7.04
C LEU A 32 -21.48 -4.23 -6.36
N ALA A 33 -21.88 -3.88 -5.13
CA ALA A 33 -22.83 -4.65 -4.32
C ALA A 33 -24.28 -4.46 -4.79
N LYS A 34 -25.20 -5.17 -4.14
CA LYS A 34 -26.65 -5.09 -4.42
C LYS A 34 -27.36 -4.00 -3.60
N SER A 35 -26.78 -3.55 -2.50
CA SER A 35 -27.36 -2.59 -1.56
C SER A 35 -26.31 -1.60 -1.06
N ALA A 36 -26.77 -0.44 -0.60
CA ALA A 36 -25.92 0.58 -0.01
C ALA A 36 -25.18 0.09 1.23
N SER A 37 -23.99 0.62 1.44
CA SER A 37 -23.11 0.30 2.57
C SER A 37 -22.40 1.53 3.09
N ASN A 38 -22.06 1.52 4.37
CA ASN A 38 -21.17 2.48 4.99
C ASN A 38 -19.81 1.84 5.27
N ILE A 39 -18.75 2.60 5.03
CA ILE A 39 -17.38 2.15 5.36
C ILE A 39 -16.80 3.14 6.36
N GLU A 40 -16.48 2.66 7.57
CA GLU A 40 -15.64 3.40 8.50
C GLU A 40 -14.20 3.38 8.00
N CYS A 41 -13.67 4.56 7.66
CA CYS A 41 -12.33 4.74 7.11
C CYS A 41 -11.71 6.01 7.69
N ARG A 42 -10.92 5.87 8.77
CA ARG A 42 -10.23 6.98 9.42
C ARG A 42 -9.18 7.56 8.50
N GLY A 43 -9.26 8.85 8.24
CA GLY A 43 -8.37 9.56 7.34
C GLY A 43 -8.60 9.21 5.87
N THR A 44 -7.93 9.91 4.99
CA THR A 44 -7.99 9.71 3.54
C THR A 44 -6.61 9.80 2.91
N SER A 45 -6.54 9.59 1.60
CA SER A 45 -5.33 9.81 0.80
C SER A 45 -5.72 10.10 -0.65
N LYS A 46 -4.81 10.70 -1.42
CA LYS A 46 -5.04 10.95 -2.84
C LYS A 46 -5.40 9.67 -3.61
N ASP A 47 -4.81 8.54 -3.23
CA ASP A 47 -5.10 7.25 -3.87
C ASP A 47 -6.52 6.77 -3.56
N ILE A 48 -7.01 6.92 -2.32
CA ILE A 48 -8.39 6.58 -1.94
C ILE A 48 -9.38 7.49 -2.68
N GLU A 49 -9.13 8.80 -2.70
CA GLU A 49 -9.98 9.77 -3.41
C GLU A 49 -10.04 9.49 -4.92
N ALA A 50 -8.93 9.07 -5.53
CA ALA A 50 -8.90 8.65 -6.92
C ALA A 50 -9.82 7.43 -7.17
N THR A 51 -9.84 6.45 -6.25
CA THR A 51 -10.75 5.30 -6.36
C THR A 51 -12.21 5.73 -6.20
N ILE A 52 -12.53 6.59 -5.24
CA ILE A 52 -13.87 7.15 -5.05
C ILE A 52 -14.33 7.87 -6.32
N SER A 53 -13.51 8.77 -6.86
CA SER A 53 -13.81 9.51 -8.08
C SER A 53 -14.04 8.57 -9.27
N CYS A 54 -13.18 7.56 -9.48
CA CYS A 54 -13.35 6.59 -10.56
C CYS A 54 -14.63 5.75 -10.40
N MET A 55 -14.97 5.32 -9.18
CA MET A 55 -16.21 4.56 -8.96
C MET A 55 -17.45 5.42 -9.16
N ASN A 56 -17.41 6.71 -8.80
CA ASN A 56 -18.47 7.66 -9.13
C ASN A 56 -18.62 7.83 -10.64
N SER A 57 -17.51 7.96 -11.39
CA SER A 57 -17.54 8.00 -12.88
C SER A 57 -18.12 6.71 -13.49
N LEU A 58 -18.00 5.58 -12.81
CA LEU A 58 -18.59 4.29 -13.21
C LEU A 58 -20.07 4.12 -12.78
N GLY A 59 -20.67 5.12 -12.13
CA GLY A 59 -22.10 5.15 -11.80
C GLY A 59 -22.43 4.80 -10.35
N ALA A 60 -21.46 4.65 -9.45
CA ALA A 60 -21.72 4.64 -8.01
C ALA A 60 -22.04 6.07 -7.52
N ASN A 61 -22.74 6.19 -6.37
CA ASN A 61 -22.89 7.46 -5.69
C ASN A 61 -22.21 7.36 -4.31
N ILE A 62 -21.02 7.94 -4.22
CA ILE A 62 -20.16 7.84 -3.05
C ILE A 62 -19.99 9.21 -2.43
N ALA A 63 -20.38 9.34 -1.17
CA ALA A 63 -20.19 10.55 -0.37
C ALA A 63 -19.40 10.23 0.90
N ARG A 64 -18.53 11.16 1.31
CA ARG A 64 -17.76 11.05 2.53
C ARG A 64 -18.19 12.09 3.54
N THR A 65 -18.43 11.67 4.79
CA THR A 65 -18.71 12.55 5.92
C THR A 65 -17.80 12.16 7.09
N GLY A 66 -16.80 12.97 7.38
CA GLY A 66 -15.78 12.62 8.37
C GLY A 66 -15.05 11.32 8.02
N ASP A 67 -15.09 10.37 8.93
CA ASP A 67 -14.48 9.04 8.75
C ASP A 67 -15.44 7.99 8.17
N THR A 68 -16.64 8.37 7.75
CA THR A 68 -17.60 7.46 7.12
C THR A 68 -17.72 7.76 5.64
N ILE A 69 -17.62 6.71 4.82
CA ILE A 69 -17.86 6.72 3.38
C ILE A 69 -19.18 6.01 3.14
N HIS A 70 -20.21 6.75 2.70
CA HIS A 70 -21.49 6.20 2.28
C HIS A 70 -21.43 5.85 0.80
N ILE A 71 -21.86 4.65 0.43
CA ILE A 71 -21.78 4.14 -0.94
C ILE A 71 -23.13 3.58 -1.37
N GLU A 72 -23.72 4.22 -2.38
CA GLU A 72 -24.81 3.65 -3.17
C GLU A 72 -24.19 2.95 -4.38
N PRO A 73 -24.53 1.66 -4.61
CA PRO A 73 -23.86 0.86 -5.63
C PRO A 73 -24.27 1.25 -7.05
N ILE A 74 -23.48 0.80 -8.02
CA ILE A 74 -23.78 0.90 -9.45
C ILE A 74 -24.99 0.02 -9.75
N THR A 75 -26.08 0.63 -10.25
CA THR A 75 -27.34 -0.06 -10.58
C THR A 75 -27.46 -0.43 -12.05
N ALA A 76 -26.73 0.27 -12.93
CA ALA A 76 -26.68 0.00 -14.37
C ALA A 76 -25.28 0.26 -14.89
N ALA A 77 -24.90 -0.42 -15.98
CA ALA A 77 -23.65 -0.12 -16.66
C ALA A 77 -23.67 1.35 -17.14
N PRO A 78 -22.55 2.10 -16.99
CA PRO A 78 -22.51 3.49 -17.43
C PRO A 78 -22.69 3.59 -18.94
N GLU A 79 -23.39 4.63 -19.38
CA GLU A 79 -23.53 4.94 -20.79
C GLU A 79 -22.37 5.82 -21.28
N GLY A 80 -21.86 5.52 -22.49
CA GLY A 80 -20.76 6.26 -23.11
C GLY A 80 -19.40 5.95 -22.51
N VAL A 81 -18.45 6.84 -22.75
CA VAL A 81 -17.06 6.69 -22.34
C VAL A 81 -16.83 7.33 -20.96
N CYS A 82 -16.39 6.53 -20.00
CA CYS A 82 -16.06 7.02 -18.66
C CYS A 82 -14.62 7.52 -18.58
N GLU A 83 -14.39 8.73 -18.10
CA GLU A 83 -13.03 9.19 -17.76
C GLU A 83 -12.72 8.84 -16.30
N LEU A 84 -11.66 8.05 -16.10
CA LEU A 84 -11.24 7.51 -14.81
C LEU A 84 -9.89 8.12 -14.41
N HIS A 85 -9.93 9.16 -13.58
CA HIS A 85 -8.75 9.87 -13.12
C HIS A 85 -8.04 9.12 -12.00
N CYS A 86 -7.07 8.29 -12.34
CA CYS A 86 -6.31 7.48 -11.39
C CYS A 86 -5.25 8.26 -10.61
N GLY A 87 -4.89 9.47 -11.05
CA GLY A 87 -3.72 10.17 -10.53
C GLY A 87 -2.47 9.28 -10.65
N GLU A 88 -1.75 9.09 -9.54
CA GLU A 88 -0.60 8.20 -9.48
C GLU A 88 -0.93 6.83 -8.82
N SER A 89 -2.22 6.54 -8.56
CA SER A 89 -2.66 5.34 -7.85
C SER A 89 -2.60 4.07 -8.72
N GLY A 90 -1.58 3.27 -8.51
CA GLY A 90 -1.45 1.96 -9.16
C GLY A 90 -2.53 0.97 -8.74
N SER A 91 -3.07 1.09 -7.52
CA SER A 91 -4.17 0.25 -7.04
C SER A 91 -5.46 0.58 -7.78
N THR A 92 -5.80 1.86 -7.91
CA THR A 92 -6.98 2.31 -8.66
C THR A 92 -6.97 1.79 -10.09
N LEU A 93 -5.88 2.04 -10.83
CA LEU A 93 -5.75 1.58 -12.22
C LEU A 93 -5.92 0.06 -12.34
N ARG A 94 -5.12 -0.70 -11.57
CA ARG A 94 -5.00 -2.15 -11.77
C ARG A 94 -6.18 -2.94 -11.21
N PHE A 95 -6.87 -2.39 -10.21
CA PHE A 95 -8.11 -3.00 -9.72
C PHE A 95 -9.29 -2.69 -10.65
N LEU A 96 -9.40 -1.46 -11.14
CA LEU A 96 -10.55 -1.05 -11.94
C LEU A 96 -10.47 -1.53 -13.39
N LEU A 97 -9.28 -1.77 -13.93
CA LEU A 97 -9.16 -2.22 -15.32
C LEU A 97 -9.96 -3.52 -15.61
N PRO A 98 -9.83 -4.62 -14.85
CA PRO A 98 -10.68 -5.79 -15.05
C PRO A 98 -12.14 -5.55 -14.65
N ILE A 99 -12.43 -4.64 -13.73
CA ILE A 99 -13.80 -4.30 -13.31
C ILE A 99 -14.54 -3.58 -14.43
N VAL A 100 -13.90 -2.63 -15.11
CA VAL A 100 -14.47 -1.99 -16.32
C VAL A 100 -14.88 -3.02 -17.35
N GLY A 101 -14.03 -4.03 -17.60
CA GLY A 101 -14.36 -5.14 -18.48
C GLY A 101 -15.50 -6.02 -17.97
N ALA A 102 -15.57 -6.28 -16.67
CA ALA A 102 -16.67 -7.04 -16.07
C ALA A 102 -18.01 -6.30 -16.15
N LEU A 103 -17.99 -4.97 -16.05
CA LEU A 103 -19.17 -4.12 -16.25
C LEU A 103 -19.53 -3.98 -17.75
N GLY A 104 -18.61 -4.28 -18.67
CA GLY A 104 -18.79 -4.02 -20.10
C GLY A 104 -18.79 -2.53 -20.45
N ALA A 105 -18.17 -1.71 -19.61
CA ALA A 105 -18.06 -0.28 -19.81
C ALA A 105 -16.94 0.09 -20.79
N GLU A 106 -17.06 1.25 -21.43
CA GLU A 106 -15.97 1.88 -22.17
C GLU A 106 -15.33 2.97 -21.31
N ALA A 107 -14.00 2.94 -21.13
CA ALA A 107 -13.33 3.87 -20.23
C ALA A 107 -11.97 4.34 -20.76
N ILE A 108 -11.60 5.53 -20.32
CA ILE A 108 -10.27 6.12 -20.49
C ILE A 108 -9.68 6.36 -19.13
N PHE A 109 -8.68 5.57 -18.73
CA PHE A 109 -7.91 5.82 -17.53
C PHE A 109 -6.90 6.93 -17.78
N ILE A 110 -6.90 7.95 -16.93
CA ILE A 110 -5.99 9.11 -16.97
C ILE A 110 -4.97 8.91 -15.84
N MET A 111 -3.72 8.78 -16.22
CA MET A 111 -2.60 8.47 -15.33
C MET A 111 -1.70 9.71 -15.17
N GLU A 112 -1.18 9.91 -13.97
CA GLU A 112 -0.24 10.99 -13.65
C GLU A 112 1.12 10.44 -13.19
N GLY A 113 2.12 11.31 -13.16
CA GLY A 113 3.46 10.98 -12.71
C GLY A 113 4.02 9.76 -13.43
N ARG A 114 4.63 8.86 -12.68
CA ARG A 114 5.22 7.63 -13.21
C ARG A 114 4.23 6.47 -13.41
N LEU A 115 2.93 6.65 -13.12
CA LEU A 115 1.98 5.55 -13.22
C LEU A 115 1.93 4.96 -14.64
N GLY A 116 2.00 5.83 -15.66
CA GLY A 116 2.03 5.40 -17.06
C GLY A 116 3.29 4.62 -17.46
N GLU A 117 4.40 4.74 -16.72
CA GLU A 117 5.65 4.01 -16.99
C GLU A 117 5.68 2.63 -16.32
N ARG A 118 4.85 2.43 -15.30
CA ARG A 118 4.81 1.17 -14.54
C ARG A 118 4.21 0.05 -15.38
N PRO A 119 4.72 -1.20 -15.28
CA PRO A 119 4.24 -2.31 -16.08
C PRO A 119 2.73 -2.55 -15.92
N LEU A 120 2.09 -2.85 -17.05
CA LEU A 120 0.72 -3.34 -17.11
C LEU A 120 0.66 -4.80 -17.55
N ALA A 121 1.62 -5.20 -18.37
CA ALA A 121 1.77 -6.61 -18.75
C ALA A 121 2.13 -7.48 -17.52
N PRO A 122 1.60 -8.70 -17.43
CA PRO A 122 0.79 -9.40 -18.43
C PRO A 122 -0.73 -9.18 -18.32
N LEU A 123 -1.20 -8.27 -17.42
CA LEU A 123 -2.63 -8.07 -17.19
C LEU A 123 -3.39 -7.66 -18.46
N ASP A 124 -2.84 -6.73 -19.24
CA ASP A 124 -3.43 -6.25 -20.48
C ASP A 124 -3.62 -7.38 -21.52
N ALA A 125 -2.63 -8.25 -21.66
CA ALA A 125 -2.70 -9.42 -22.54
C ALA A 125 -3.77 -10.42 -22.07
N VAL A 126 -3.85 -10.69 -20.76
CA VAL A 126 -4.85 -11.59 -20.19
C VAL A 126 -6.26 -11.05 -20.41
N LEU A 127 -6.49 -9.78 -20.14
CA LEU A 127 -7.79 -9.14 -20.37
C LEU A 127 -8.15 -9.09 -21.87
N GLY A 128 -7.15 -8.86 -22.73
CA GLY A 128 -7.31 -8.88 -24.18
C GLY A 128 -7.75 -10.24 -24.70
N ALA A 129 -7.18 -11.33 -24.19
CA ALA A 129 -7.57 -12.70 -24.54
C ALA A 129 -9.01 -13.03 -24.11
N HIS A 130 -9.59 -12.28 -23.17
CA HIS A 130 -10.94 -12.47 -22.65
C HIS A 130 -11.93 -11.36 -23.08
N GLY A 131 -11.68 -10.69 -24.20
CA GLY A 131 -12.69 -9.82 -24.84
C GLY A 131 -12.51 -8.32 -24.65
N MET A 132 -11.50 -7.85 -23.95
CA MET A 132 -11.20 -6.43 -23.85
C MET A 132 -10.23 -5.96 -24.94
N ALA A 133 -10.50 -4.81 -25.52
CA ALA A 133 -9.53 -4.05 -26.30
C ALA A 133 -8.90 -2.98 -25.42
N ILE A 134 -7.58 -3.00 -25.28
CA ILE A 134 -6.82 -2.11 -24.42
C ILE A 134 -5.75 -1.42 -25.26
N GLN A 135 -5.75 -0.08 -25.26
CA GLN A 135 -4.79 0.71 -26.01
C GLN A 135 -4.20 1.83 -25.15
N LYS A 136 -2.89 1.82 -24.98
CA LYS A 136 -2.17 2.86 -24.25
C LYS A 136 -1.69 3.96 -25.21
N GLN A 137 -1.96 5.21 -24.84
CA GLN A 137 -1.55 6.41 -25.55
C GLN A 137 -0.97 7.43 -24.56
N GLY A 138 0.33 7.36 -24.34
CA GLY A 138 1.00 8.21 -23.35
C GLY A 138 0.49 7.97 -21.92
N ALA A 139 -0.08 9.01 -21.31
CA ALA A 139 -0.68 8.96 -19.98
C ALA A 139 -2.15 8.48 -19.96
N ARG A 140 -2.71 8.12 -21.11
CA ARG A 140 -4.10 7.63 -21.25
C ARG A 140 -4.08 6.14 -21.60
N LEU A 141 -5.00 5.38 -20.98
CA LEU A 141 -5.25 3.97 -21.29
C LEU A 141 -6.71 3.83 -21.68
N CYS A 142 -6.97 3.65 -22.96
CA CYS A 142 -8.32 3.44 -23.49
C CYS A 142 -8.66 1.96 -23.41
N CYS A 143 -9.82 1.61 -22.91
CA CYS A 143 -10.29 0.23 -22.84
C CYS A 143 -11.79 0.15 -23.14
N LYS A 144 -12.17 -0.93 -23.85
CA LYS A 144 -13.55 -1.27 -24.18
C LYS A 144 -13.70 -2.78 -24.35
N GLY A 145 -14.93 -3.23 -24.33
CA GLY A 145 -15.29 -4.64 -24.46
C GLY A 145 -15.67 -5.25 -23.12
N ARG A 146 -16.35 -6.38 -23.16
CA ARG A 146 -16.82 -7.11 -21.99
C ARG A 146 -15.98 -8.35 -21.77
N LEU A 147 -15.54 -8.57 -20.53
CA LEU A 147 -14.85 -9.79 -20.15
C LEU A 147 -15.78 -11.00 -20.29
N THR A 148 -15.24 -12.07 -20.83
CA THR A 148 -15.92 -13.36 -20.94
C THR A 148 -15.50 -14.30 -19.82
N PRO A 149 -16.41 -15.10 -19.25
CA PRO A 149 -16.04 -16.16 -18.30
C PRO A 149 -15.07 -17.15 -18.92
N GLY A 150 -14.28 -17.85 -18.12
CA GLY A 150 -13.34 -18.84 -18.60
C GLY A 150 -12.12 -19.06 -17.71
N GLU A 151 -11.06 -19.58 -18.30
CA GLU A 151 -9.81 -19.92 -17.63
C GLU A 151 -8.81 -18.76 -17.74
N TYR A 152 -8.57 -18.08 -16.63
CA TYR A 152 -7.59 -17.00 -16.53
C TYR A 152 -6.28 -17.53 -15.96
N ALA A 153 -5.16 -17.12 -16.55
CA ALA A 153 -3.83 -17.40 -16.03
C ALA A 153 -3.02 -16.11 -15.98
N ILE A 154 -2.38 -15.82 -14.82
CA ILE A 154 -1.61 -14.59 -14.61
C ILE A 154 -0.30 -14.89 -13.89
N ASP A 155 0.80 -14.27 -14.34
CA ASP A 155 2.08 -14.35 -13.64
C ASP A 155 2.03 -13.56 -12.33
N GLY A 156 2.29 -14.24 -11.19
CA GLY A 156 2.32 -13.66 -9.87
C GLY A 156 3.58 -12.86 -9.53
N GLY A 157 4.60 -12.91 -10.38
CA GLY A 157 5.90 -12.28 -10.14
C GLY A 157 5.92 -10.77 -10.39
N VAL A 158 4.95 -10.22 -11.14
CA VAL A 158 4.93 -8.79 -11.48
C VAL A 158 4.17 -7.96 -10.45
N SER A 159 2.91 -8.29 -10.19
CA SER A 159 2.09 -7.52 -9.24
C SER A 159 0.92 -8.32 -8.69
N SER A 160 0.82 -8.39 -7.35
CA SER A 160 -0.36 -8.91 -6.65
C SER A 160 -1.65 -8.12 -6.94
N GLN A 161 -1.54 -6.86 -7.41
CA GLN A 161 -2.69 -6.04 -7.78
C GLN A 161 -3.43 -6.60 -9.00
N TYR A 162 -2.76 -7.30 -9.90
CA TYR A 162 -3.40 -7.96 -11.04
C TYR A 162 -4.33 -9.09 -10.58
N ILE A 163 -3.83 -9.94 -9.69
CA ILE A 163 -4.60 -11.02 -9.07
C ILE A 163 -5.80 -10.46 -8.31
N SER A 164 -5.56 -9.44 -7.49
CA SER A 164 -6.61 -8.78 -6.70
C SER A 164 -7.71 -8.17 -7.58
N GLY A 165 -7.33 -7.49 -8.67
CA GLY A 165 -8.28 -6.92 -9.62
C GLY A 165 -9.15 -7.99 -10.29
N LEU A 166 -8.56 -9.10 -10.74
CA LEU A 166 -9.28 -10.24 -11.30
C LEU A 166 -10.21 -10.89 -10.28
N LEU A 167 -9.76 -11.13 -9.05
CA LEU A 167 -10.59 -11.70 -7.97
C LEU A 167 -11.81 -10.82 -7.64
N MET A 168 -11.70 -9.50 -7.78
CA MET A 168 -12.82 -8.57 -7.59
C MET A 168 -13.69 -8.38 -8.85
N ALA A 169 -13.22 -8.78 -10.03
CA ALA A 169 -13.97 -8.62 -11.27
C ALA A 169 -14.74 -9.89 -11.68
N LEU A 170 -14.08 -11.05 -11.60
CA LEU A 170 -14.60 -12.30 -12.13
C LEU A 170 -15.93 -12.78 -11.52
N PRO A 171 -16.24 -12.58 -10.21
CA PRO A 171 -17.56 -12.93 -9.66
C PRO A 171 -18.73 -12.15 -10.28
N LYS A 172 -18.47 -11.04 -10.99
CA LYS A 172 -19.48 -10.23 -11.69
C LYS A 172 -19.83 -10.76 -13.07
N LEU A 173 -19.06 -11.69 -13.61
CA LEU A 173 -19.32 -12.31 -14.92
C LEU A 173 -20.52 -13.25 -14.85
N ASP A 174 -21.17 -13.51 -15.99
CA ASP A 174 -22.44 -14.26 -16.07
C ASP A 174 -22.29 -15.77 -15.78
N ALA A 175 -21.07 -16.32 -15.88
CA ALA A 175 -20.78 -17.73 -15.60
C ALA A 175 -19.45 -17.88 -14.83
N ASP A 176 -19.17 -19.11 -14.40
CA ASP A 176 -18.02 -19.47 -13.59
C ASP A 176 -16.71 -19.23 -14.33
N SER A 177 -15.67 -18.92 -13.60
CA SER A 177 -14.32 -18.73 -14.10
C SER A 177 -13.31 -19.40 -13.17
N THR A 178 -12.11 -19.68 -13.70
CA THR A 178 -10.95 -20.05 -12.89
C THR A 178 -9.85 -19.03 -13.05
N LEU A 179 -9.05 -18.87 -11.99
CA LEU A 179 -7.84 -18.05 -12.03
C LEU A 179 -6.66 -18.86 -11.53
N THR A 180 -5.64 -19.01 -12.37
CA THR A 180 -4.39 -19.67 -12.03
C THR A 180 -3.27 -18.66 -11.94
N VAL A 181 -2.56 -18.63 -10.79
CA VAL A 181 -1.37 -17.81 -10.57
C VAL A 181 -0.14 -18.64 -10.94
N THR A 182 0.52 -18.27 -12.03
CA THR A 182 1.74 -18.92 -12.51
C THR A 182 3.01 -18.22 -12.00
N GLY A 183 4.16 -18.82 -12.23
CA GLY A 183 5.44 -18.23 -11.87
C GLY A 183 5.66 -18.08 -10.36
N ARG A 184 6.45 -17.09 -9.98
CA ARG A 184 6.71 -16.77 -8.58
C ARG A 184 5.55 -15.97 -7.99
N PHE A 185 4.98 -16.40 -6.88
CA PHE A 185 3.88 -15.68 -6.22
C PHE A 185 4.44 -14.67 -5.23
N GLU A 186 4.55 -13.43 -5.67
CA GLU A 186 5.09 -12.34 -4.86
C GLU A 186 4.00 -11.51 -4.18
N SER A 187 4.32 -10.98 -2.98
CA SER A 187 3.40 -10.13 -2.20
C SER A 187 2.01 -10.75 -2.00
N GLY A 188 1.96 -12.06 -1.73
CA GLY A 188 0.72 -12.81 -1.52
C GLY A 188 -0.18 -12.23 -0.43
N ALA A 189 0.40 -11.61 0.60
CA ALA A 189 -0.35 -10.96 1.68
C ALA A 189 -1.33 -9.86 1.17
N TYR A 190 -1.04 -9.20 0.05
CA TYR A 190 -2.01 -8.27 -0.55
C TYR A 190 -3.17 -8.97 -1.25
N VAL A 191 -2.97 -10.21 -1.70
CA VAL A 191 -4.07 -11.06 -2.16
C VAL A 191 -4.90 -11.54 -0.97
N ASP A 192 -4.26 -11.81 0.18
CA ASP A 192 -4.97 -12.14 1.41
C ASP A 192 -5.92 -11.03 1.86
N ILE A 193 -5.51 -9.76 1.78
CA ILE A 193 -6.39 -8.62 2.03
C ILE A 193 -7.61 -8.65 1.08
N THR A 194 -7.39 -9.01 -0.19
CA THR A 194 -8.50 -9.12 -1.15
C THR A 194 -9.46 -10.24 -0.78
N LEU A 195 -8.94 -11.42 -0.45
CA LEU A 195 -9.75 -12.56 -0.02
C LEU A 195 -10.49 -12.25 1.28
N ASP A 196 -9.84 -11.55 2.21
CA ASP A 196 -10.45 -11.14 3.48
C ASP A 196 -11.61 -10.15 3.27
N THR A 197 -11.48 -9.20 2.35
CA THR A 197 -12.55 -8.26 2.00
C THR A 197 -13.67 -8.89 1.16
N LEU A 198 -13.38 -9.94 0.40
CA LEU A 198 -14.37 -10.69 -0.39
C LEU A 198 -15.24 -11.64 0.47
N LYS A 199 -14.76 -12.09 1.62
CA LYS A 199 -15.54 -12.94 2.55
C LYS A 199 -16.84 -12.27 3.02
N PRO A 200 -16.81 -11.08 3.65
CA PRO A 200 -18.04 -10.40 4.07
C PRO A 200 -18.90 -9.93 2.89
N ALA A 201 -18.33 -9.83 1.67
CA ALA A 201 -19.06 -9.55 0.45
C ALA A 201 -19.78 -10.79 -0.13
N HIS A 202 -19.64 -11.94 0.52
CA HIS A 202 -20.21 -13.23 0.11
C HIS A 202 -19.82 -13.65 -1.32
N ALA A 203 -18.62 -13.29 -1.77
CA ALA A 203 -18.09 -13.77 -3.04
C ALA A 203 -17.80 -15.27 -2.95
N ALA A 204 -18.39 -16.05 -3.86
CA ALA A 204 -18.19 -17.50 -3.90
C ALA A 204 -16.88 -17.86 -4.63
N ILE A 205 -15.78 -17.82 -3.90
CA ILE A 205 -14.44 -18.16 -4.37
C ILE A 205 -13.86 -19.29 -3.53
N ALA A 206 -13.55 -20.41 -4.16
CA ALA A 206 -12.82 -21.50 -3.54
C ALA A 206 -11.36 -21.47 -3.97
N TYR A 207 -10.43 -21.73 -3.06
CA TYR A 207 -8.99 -21.76 -3.32
C TYR A 207 -8.26 -22.69 -2.36
N GLY A 208 -7.14 -23.28 -2.82
CA GLY A 208 -6.27 -24.11 -2.01
C GLY A 208 -5.33 -23.29 -1.11
N GLU A 209 -4.63 -23.98 -0.21
CA GLU A 209 -3.67 -23.38 0.72
C GLU A 209 -2.51 -22.68 0.00
N ASP A 210 -2.13 -23.14 -1.17
CA ASP A 210 -1.09 -22.54 -2.02
C ASP A 210 -1.51 -21.21 -2.64
N ARG A 211 -2.83 -20.87 -2.63
CA ARG A 211 -3.42 -19.65 -3.21
C ARG A 211 -3.03 -19.40 -4.67
N ARG A 212 -2.83 -20.49 -5.42
CA ARG A 212 -2.47 -20.41 -6.85
C ARG A 212 -3.63 -20.73 -7.78
N HIS A 213 -4.62 -21.44 -7.28
CA HIS A 213 -5.79 -21.87 -8.05
C HIS A 213 -7.06 -21.40 -7.39
N TYR A 214 -7.86 -20.63 -8.10
CA TYR A 214 -9.13 -20.10 -7.63
C TYR A 214 -10.25 -20.57 -8.54
N ALA A 215 -11.27 -21.17 -7.96
CA ALA A 215 -12.55 -21.45 -8.61
C ALA A 215 -13.53 -20.34 -8.21
N ILE A 216 -14.04 -19.61 -9.17
CA ILE A 216 -14.81 -18.38 -8.96
C ILE A 216 -16.18 -18.56 -9.58
N ARG A 217 -17.22 -18.51 -8.77
CA ARG A 217 -18.60 -18.59 -9.24
C ARG A 217 -19.04 -17.23 -9.78
N GLY A 218 -19.56 -17.22 -11.01
CA GLY A 218 -20.11 -16.06 -11.66
C GLY A 218 -21.58 -15.80 -11.31
N GLY A 219 -22.09 -14.64 -11.72
CA GLY A 219 -23.52 -14.26 -11.58
C GLY A 219 -24.02 -14.01 -10.16
N CYS A 220 -23.19 -14.13 -9.14
CA CYS A 220 -23.63 -14.04 -7.75
C CYS A 220 -23.81 -12.60 -7.26
N GLY A 221 -23.04 -11.65 -7.81
CA GLY A 221 -22.96 -10.28 -7.30
C GLY A 221 -22.36 -10.25 -5.88
N TYR A 222 -22.30 -9.06 -5.27
CA TYR A 222 -21.81 -8.87 -3.91
C TYR A 222 -22.94 -8.48 -2.96
N ALA A 223 -22.88 -9.00 -1.73
CA ALA A 223 -23.79 -8.66 -0.65
C ALA A 223 -22.97 -8.10 0.51
N MET A 224 -22.61 -6.82 0.40
CA MET A 224 -21.83 -6.15 1.45
C MET A 224 -22.66 -5.94 2.71
N PRO A 225 -22.07 -6.04 3.90
CA PRO A 225 -22.70 -5.60 5.14
C PRO A 225 -23.08 -4.11 5.07
N ALA A 226 -24.13 -3.72 5.80
CA ALA A 226 -24.55 -2.32 5.88
C ALA A 226 -23.46 -1.41 6.48
N LEU A 227 -22.59 -1.96 7.31
CA LEU A 227 -21.42 -1.29 7.88
C LEU A 227 -20.19 -2.20 7.77
N CYS A 228 -19.12 -1.66 7.20
CA CYS A 228 -17.80 -2.27 7.15
C CYS A 228 -16.78 -1.34 7.80
N ARG A 229 -15.67 -1.89 8.28
CA ARG A 229 -14.56 -1.10 8.83
C ARG A 229 -13.28 -1.41 8.07
N ALA A 230 -12.61 -0.38 7.59
CA ALA A 230 -11.23 -0.51 7.13
C ALA A 230 -10.31 -0.47 8.35
N GLU A 231 -9.62 -1.57 8.63
CA GLU A 231 -8.70 -1.69 9.76
C GLU A 231 -7.49 -0.75 9.65
N GLY A 232 -6.72 -0.60 10.73
CA GLY A 232 -5.54 0.27 10.76
C GLY A 232 -4.46 -0.13 9.77
N ASP A 233 -3.73 0.85 9.26
CA ASP A 233 -2.71 0.69 8.23
C ASP A 233 -1.35 0.29 8.83
N TRP A 234 -0.99 -0.98 8.72
CA TRP A 234 0.30 -1.50 9.19
C TRP A 234 1.49 -0.94 8.42
N SER A 235 1.31 -0.60 7.14
CA SER A 235 2.37 0.02 6.34
C SER A 235 2.72 1.42 6.85
N ASN A 236 1.69 2.23 7.19
CA ASN A 236 1.89 3.57 7.74
C ASN A 236 2.27 3.55 9.23
N ALA A 237 1.75 2.59 10.00
CA ALA A 237 2.15 2.37 11.39
C ALA A 237 3.65 2.08 11.53
N ALA A 238 4.25 1.38 10.57
CA ALA A 238 5.65 0.99 10.59
C ALA A 238 6.61 2.17 10.78
N PHE A 239 6.27 3.37 10.27
CA PHE A 239 7.11 4.55 10.46
C PHE A 239 7.18 4.95 11.94
N PHE A 240 6.04 5.00 12.63
CA PHE A 240 5.98 5.34 14.05
C PHE A 240 6.56 4.22 14.92
N LEU A 241 6.34 2.95 14.57
CA LEU A 241 6.94 1.81 15.27
C LEU A 241 8.47 1.83 15.15
N CYS A 242 9.02 2.16 13.98
CA CYS A 242 10.47 2.34 13.80
C CYS A 242 11.00 3.56 14.59
N MET A 243 10.24 4.67 14.66
CA MET A 243 10.61 5.80 15.51
C MET A 243 10.61 5.40 16.99
N GLY A 244 9.62 4.59 17.43
CA GLY A 244 9.58 4.03 18.79
C GLY A 244 10.81 3.18 19.10
N ALA A 245 11.30 2.38 18.15
CA ALA A 245 12.54 1.60 18.30
C ALA A 245 13.80 2.47 18.48
N LEU A 246 13.74 3.75 18.13
CA LEU A 246 14.82 4.74 18.35
C LEU A 246 14.70 5.46 19.68
N SER A 247 13.52 5.46 20.32
CA SER A 247 13.15 6.24 21.52
C SER A 247 13.18 5.39 22.79
N ARG A 248 13.72 5.93 23.89
CA ARG A 248 13.70 5.26 25.21
C ARG A 248 12.29 5.23 25.81
N GLY A 249 11.54 6.33 25.67
CA GLY A 249 10.14 6.41 26.10
C GLY A 249 9.21 5.56 25.21
N GLY A 250 9.60 5.35 23.97
CA GLY A 250 8.86 4.54 23.01
C GLY A 250 7.65 5.25 22.40
N ILE A 251 7.03 4.58 21.43
CA ILE A 251 5.79 5.03 20.79
C ILE A 251 4.78 3.88 20.83
N THR A 252 3.53 4.22 21.18
CA THR A 252 2.38 3.32 21.06
C THR A 252 1.57 3.72 19.82
N VAL A 253 1.29 2.77 18.94
CA VAL A 253 0.41 2.96 17.79
C VAL A 253 -0.90 2.24 18.06
N ASN A 254 -2.00 3.00 18.12
CA ASN A 254 -3.35 2.51 18.38
C ASN A 254 -4.12 2.27 17.07
N GLY A 255 -5.16 1.45 17.13
CA GLY A 255 -6.07 1.15 16.00
C GLY A 255 -5.54 0.07 15.07
N LEU A 256 -4.53 -0.68 15.48
CA LEU A 256 -3.98 -1.81 14.74
C LEU A 256 -4.68 -3.13 15.13
N ASN A 257 -5.07 -3.92 14.13
CA ASN A 257 -5.56 -5.28 14.37
C ASN A 257 -4.37 -6.25 14.44
N ALA A 258 -4.10 -6.81 15.63
CA ALA A 258 -3.00 -7.76 15.82
C ALA A 258 -3.20 -9.08 15.04
N ALA A 259 -4.44 -9.43 14.67
CA ALA A 259 -4.78 -10.60 13.86
C ALA A 259 -4.86 -10.28 12.35
N SER A 260 -4.54 -9.05 11.93
CA SER A 260 -4.60 -8.61 10.53
C SER A 260 -3.84 -9.53 9.58
N CYS A 261 -4.39 -9.75 8.39
CA CYS A 261 -3.70 -10.42 7.28
C CYS A 261 -2.76 -9.50 6.50
N GLN A 262 -2.65 -8.21 6.84
CA GLN A 262 -1.68 -7.31 6.22
C GLN A 262 -0.26 -7.83 6.43
N GLY A 263 0.49 -8.04 5.31
CA GLY A 263 1.86 -8.57 5.37
C GLY A 263 2.79 -7.67 6.17
N ASP A 264 2.56 -6.37 6.14
CA ASP A 264 3.35 -5.35 6.83
C ASP A 264 3.26 -5.43 8.37
N ARG A 265 2.33 -6.24 8.92
CA ARG A 265 2.35 -6.63 10.34
C ARG A 265 3.66 -7.31 10.75
N GLN A 266 4.39 -7.89 9.78
CA GLN A 266 5.72 -8.48 10.01
C GLN A 266 6.72 -7.48 10.57
N ILE A 267 6.45 -6.17 10.50
CA ILE A 267 7.30 -5.15 11.14
C ILE A 267 7.56 -5.45 12.61
N THR A 268 6.59 -5.99 13.35
CA THR A 268 6.76 -6.33 14.77
C THR A 268 7.81 -7.43 15.00
N ALA A 269 7.85 -8.43 14.12
CA ALA A 269 8.84 -9.50 14.18
C ALA A 269 10.24 -8.97 13.78
N ILE A 270 10.29 -8.12 12.76
CA ILE A 270 11.56 -7.50 12.30
C ILE A 270 12.12 -6.58 13.39
N LEU A 271 11.30 -5.78 14.03
CA LEU A 271 11.74 -4.92 15.14
C LEU A 271 12.28 -5.73 16.33
N ARG A 272 11.64 -6.86 16.68
CA ARG A 272 12.17 -7.79 17.69
C ARG A 272 13.50 -8.40 17.25
N GLN A 273 13.61 -8.84 15.99
CA GLN A 273 14.86 -9.36 15.40
C GLN A 273 15.97 -8.31 15.45
N MET A 274 15.63 -7.04 15.18
CA MET A 274 16.55 -5.91 15.30
C MET A 274 16.79 -5.46 16.75
N GLY A 275 16.23 -6.16 17.74
CA GLY A 275 16.51 -5.95 19.16
C GLY A 275 15.67 -4.87 19.84
N ALA A 276 14.62 -4.35 19.23
CA ALA A 276 13.67 -3.45 19.90
C ALA A 276 12.77 -4.21 20.90
N ASP A 277 12.31 -3.53 21.96
CA ASP A 277 11.26 -4.05 22.83
C ASP A 277 9.90 -3.75 22.19
N VAL A 278 9.15 -4.81 21.86
CA VAL A 278 7.86 -4.74 21.14
C VAL A 278 6.79 -5.46 21.93
N ARG A 279 5.79 -4.72 22.38
CA ARG A 279 4.58 -5.25 23.03
C ARG A 279 3.41 -5.11 22.08
N THR A 280 2.66 -6.18 21.90
CA THR A 280 1.50 -6.23 21.00
C THR A 280 0.28 -6.56 21.84
N GLU A 281 -0.74 -5.75 21.73
CA GLU A 281 -2.09 -5.94 22.28
C GLU A 281 -3.07 -6.09 21.10
N ASP A 282 -4.35 -6.37 21.38
CA ASP A 282 -5.34 -6.65 20.32
C ASP A 282 -5.45 -5.50 19.30
N GLU A 283 -5.49 -4.26 19.78
CA GLU A 283 -5.69 -3.06 18.95
C GLU A 283 -4.52 -2.07 19.02
N SER A 284 -3.40 -2.42 19.64
CA SER A 284 -2.25 -1.52 19.74
C SER A 284 -0.91 -2.24 19.73
N VAL A 285 0.13 -1.50 19.35
CA VAL A 285 1.52 -1.95 19.42
C VAL A 285 2.37 -0.85 20.02
N ALA A 286 3.06 -1.18 21.10
CA ALA A 286 4.06 -0.32 21.73
C ALA A 286 5.46 -0.80 21.38
N VAL A 287 6.32 0.12 20.94
CA VAL A 287 7.72 -0.15 20.63
C VAL A 287 8.61 0.85 21.33
N ARG A 288 9.67 0.37 21.95
CA ARG A 288 10.68 1.23 22.55
C ARG A 288 12.09 0.73 22.25
N ARG A 289 13.03 1.65 22.36
CA ARG A 289 14.46 1.39 22.15
C ARG A 289 14.98 0.36 23.15
N ASN A 290 15.72 -0.58 22.59
CA ASN A 290 16.64 -1.43 23.32
C ASN A 290 17.97 -1.47 22.52
N LYS A 291 18.75 -2.51 22.56
CA LYS A 291 20.01 -2.63 21.81
C LYS A 291 19.70 -2.99 20.36
N LEU A 292 19.73 -2.00 19.47
CA LEU A 292 19.54 -2.24 18.04
C LEU A 292 20.70 -3.04 17.46
N MET A 293 20.37 -4.03 16.64
CA MET A 293 21.28 -4.95 15.95
C MET A 293 20.95 -4.99 14.45
N PRO A 294 21.95 -5.29 13.60
CA PRO A 294 21.70 -5.50 12.18
C PRO A 294 20.88 -6.79 11.96
N ALA A 295 20.20 -6.86 10.81
CA ALA A 295 19.37 -7.99 10.43
C ALA A 295 19.48 -8.29 8.93
N THR A 296 19.03 -9.49 8.51
CA THR A 296 18.72 -9.78 7.11
C THR A 296 17.21 -9.80 6.97
N VAL A 297 16.69 -9.01 6.02
CA VAL A 297 15.25 -8.81 5.80
C VAL A 297 14.90 -9.20 4.37
N ASP A 298 13.94 -10.11 4.22
CA ASP A 298 13.34 -10.45 2.93
C ASP A 298 12.28 -9.42 2.55
N ALA A 299 12.50 -8.72 1.43
CA ALA A 299 11.61 -7.67 0.95
C ALA A 299 10.39 -8.23 0.18
N SER A 300 10.41 -9.49 -0.24
CA SER A 300 9.38 -10.03 -1.13
C SER A 300 7.96 -9.98 -0.54
N PRO A 301 7.70 -10.29 0.75
CA PRO A 301 6.37 -10.16 1.34
C PRO A 301 6.00 -8.73 1.75
N ILE A 302 6.98 -7.86 2.00
CA ILE A 302 6.83 -6.55 2.67
C ILE A 302 7.55 -5.40 1.95
N PRO A 303 7.41 -5.25 0.63
CA PRO A 303 8.19 -4.28 -0.15
C PRO A 303 8.00 -2.84 0.33
N ASP A 304 6.87 -2.55 0.94
CA ASP A 304 6.51 -1.21 1.39
C ASP A 304 7.17 -0.80 2.71
N LEU A 305 7.69 -1.75 3.48
CA LEU A 305 8.42 -1.49 4.73
C LEU A 305 9.90 -1.16 4.52
N ILE A 306 10.48 -1.50 3.36
CA ILE A 306 11.93 -1.47 3.18
C ILE A 306 12.56 -0.10 3.41
N PRO A 307 12.02 1.02 2.90
CA PRO A 307 12.63 2.33 3.15
C PRO A 307 12.72 2.68 4.65
N THR A 308 11.66 2.39 5.43
CA THR A 308 11.66 2.69 6.87
C THR A 308 12.56 1.74 7.67
N ILE A 309 12.64 0.45 7.29
CA ILE A 309 13.58 -0.50 7.90
C ILE A 309 15.02 -0.09 7.63
N CYS A 310 15.34 0.39 6.43
CA CYS A 310 16.65 0.90 6.09
C CYS A 310 17.02 2.16 6.90
N ALA A 311 16.05 3.05 7.15
CA ALA A 311 16.24 4.21 8.00
C ALA A 311 16.54 3.80 9.47
N LEU A 312 15.83 2.80 10.01
CA LEU A 312 16.13 2.22 11.32
C LEU A 312 17.50 1.53 11.36
N ALA A 313 17.83 0.77 10.30
CA ALA A 313 19.11 0.05 10.18
C ALA A 313 20.32 0.97 10.23
N ALA A 314 20.21 2.20 9.74
CA ALA A 314 21.26 3.21 9.81
C ALA A 314 21.67 3.54 11.27
N ALA A 315 20.73 3.44 12.21
CA ALA A 315 20.95 3.67 13.64
C ALA A 315 21.49 2.42 14.39
N ALA A 316 21.48 1.24 13.77
CA ALA A 316 22.11 0.05 14.31
C ALA A 316 23.64 0.08 14.01
N LYS A 317 24.43 -0.77 14.70
CA LYS A 317 25.86 -0.94 14.40
C LYS A 317 26.07 -2.25 13.66
N GLY A 318 26.53 -2.17 12.42
CA GLY A 318 26.82 -3.31 11.53
C GLY A 318 25.94 -3.32 10.28
N ASP A 319 26.10 -4.34 9.44
CA ASP A 319 25.49 -4.45 8.12
C ASP A 319 24.09 -5.08 8.18
N THR A 320 23.08 -4.30 7.84
CA THR A 320 21.72 -4.83 7.58
C THR A 320 21.58 -5.12 6.10
N ARG A 321 21.11 -6.32 5.76
CA ARG A 321 20.94 -6.79 4.39
C ARG A 321 19.48 -6.86 4.02
N ILE A 322 19.09 -6.22 2.92
CA ILE A 322 17.79 -6.35 2.30
C ILE A 322 17.96 -7.23 1.07
N VAL A 323 17.17 -8.31 1.00
CA VAL A 323 17.24 -9.30 -0.10
C VAL A 323 15.88 -9.44 -0.79
N ASN A 324 15.86 -10.02 -2.00
CA ASN A 324 14.65 -10.25 -2.79
C ASN A 324 13.85 -8.96 -3.07
N ALA A 325 14.53 -7.88 -3.37
CA ALA A 325 13.96 -6.54 -3.45
C ALA A 325 13.87 -5.97 -4.87
N ALA A 326 14.15 -6.75 -5.93
CA ALA A 326 14.20 -6.27 -7.32
C ALA A 326 12.94 -5.49 -7.73
N ARG A 327 11.75 -5.91 -7.27
CA ARG A 327 10.46 -5.25 -7.58
C ARG A 327 10.32 -3.84 -7.01
N LEU A 328 11.12 -3.46 -6.02
CA LEU A 328 11.12 -2.10 -5.49
C LEU A 328 11.50 -1.07 -6.55
N ARG A 329 12.22 -1.49 -7.61
CA ARG A 329 12.58 -0.62 -8.75
C ARG A 329 11.38 -0.21 -9.61
N LEU A 330 10.28 -0.97 -9.53
CA LEU A 330 9.04 -0.78 -10.32
C LEU A 330 7.93 -0.06 -9.53
N LYS A 331 8.27 0.55 -8.40
CA LYS A 331 7.31 1.27 -7.54
C LYS A 331 7.18 2.75 -7.96
N GLU A 332 6.68 3.60 -7.08
CA GLU A 332 6.49 5.04 -7.29
C GLU A 332 7.80 5.75 -7.67
N SER A 333 8.90 5.27 -7.13
CA SER A 333 10.27 5.55 -7.54
C SER A 333 11.02 4.23 -7.76
N ASP A 334 12.25 4.25 -8.27
CA ASP A 334 13.18 3.14 -8.02
C ASP A 334 13.54 3.18 -6.53
N ARG A 335 12.78 2.46 -5.71
CA ARG A 335 12.91 2.53 -4.23
C ARG A 335 14.24 2.04 -3.72
N LEU A 336 14.93 1.13 -4.40
CA LEU A 336 16.30 0.74 -4.01
C LEU A 336 17.22 1.94 -4.15
N LYS A 337 17.24 2.55 -5.33
CA LYS A 337 18.06 3.73 -5.62
C LYS A 337 17.67 4.94 -4.75
N SER A 338 16.37 5.19 -4.60
CA SER A 338 15.88 6.33 -3.81
C SER A 338 16.20 6.17 -2.31
N THR A 339 16.10 4.94 -1.76
CA THR A 339 16.48 4.65 -0.37
C THR A 339 17.98 4.80 -0.17
N ALA A 340 18.79 4.27 -1.09
CA ALA A 340 20.25 4.42 -1.04
C ALA A 340 20.65 5.90 -1.08
N ASN A 341 20.09 6.67 -2.01
CA ASN A 341 20.36 8.11 -2.12
C ASN A 341 19.93 8.89 -0.86
N MET A 342 18.74 8.60 -0.30
CA MET A 342 18.26 9.22 0.93
C MET A 342 19.26 9.00 2.08
N LEU A 343 19.67 7.76 2.32
CA LEU A 343 20.61 7.41 3.39
C LEU A 343 22.02 7.99 3.15
N SER A 344 22.53 7.92 1.92
CA SER A 344 23.83 8.49 1.56
C SER A 344 23.86 10.01 1.76
N SER A 345 22.75 10.72 1.45
CA SER A 345 22.62 12.16 1.72
C SER A 345 22.65 12.51 3.21
N LEU A 346 22.39 11.54 4.08
CA LEU A 346 22.47 11.66 5.54
C LEU A 346 23.78 11.11 6.12
N GLY A 347 24.78 10.82 5.29
CA GLY A 347 26.09 10.34 5.70
C GLY A 347 26.15 8.85 6.05
N VAL A 348 25.14 8.07 5.67
CA VAL A 348 25.11 6.62 5.92
C VAL A 348 25.65 5.86 4.72
N GLY A 349 26.57 4.94 4.96
CA GLY A 349 27.10 4.04 3.92
C GLY A 349 26.02 3.06 3.45
N VAL A 350 25.84 2.95 2.13
CA VAL A 350 24.90 2.00 1.52
C VAL A 350 25.53 1.37 0.28
N THR A 351 25.43 0.05 0.17
CA THR A 351 25.75 -0.67 -1.08
C THR A 351 24.45 -1.08 -1.76
N GLU A 352 24.22 -0.54 -2.96
CA GLU A 352 23.09 -0.93 -3.79
C GLU A 352 23.44 -2.18 -4.60
N LEU A 353 22.60 -3.20 -4.50
CA LEU A 353 22.69 -4.46 -5.25
C LEU A 353 21.61 -4.50 -6.35
N ALA A 354 21.71 -5.46 -7.27
CA ALA A 354 20.71 -5.64 -8.33
C ALA A 354 19.30 -5.88 -7.75
N ASP A 355 19.20 -6.67 -6.68
CA ASP A 355 17.93 -7.02 -6.02
C ASP A 355 17.93 -6.79 -4.51
N GLY A 356 18.67 -5.80 -4.02
CA GLY A 356 18.74 -5.53 -2.60
C GLY A 356 19.58 -4.32 -2.22
N LEU A 357 19.75 -4.16 -0.91
CA LEU A 357 20.60 -3.12 -0.30
C LEU A 357 21.42 -3.72 0.84
N ILE A 358 22.62 -3.19 1.08
CA ILE A 358 23.34 -3.37 2.33
C ILE A 358 23.46 -1.99 2.97
N VAL A 359 22.85 -1.81 4.14
CA VAL A 359 22.98 -0.59 4.94
C VAL A 359 24.10 -0.79 5.95
N HIS A 360 25.18 -0.01 5.82
CA HIS A 360 26.33 -0.04 6.71
C HIS A 360 26.08 0.88 7.92
N GLY A 361 25.30 0.39 8.87
CA GLY A 361 24.93 1.16 10.05
C GLY A 361 26.12 1.38 10.99
N THR A 362 26.33 2.63 11.37
CA THR A 362 27.37 3.04 12.33
C THR A 362 26.79 3.47 13.67
N GLY A 363 25.48 3.54 13.76
CA GLY A 363 24.76 4.16 14.88
C GLY A 363 24.74 5.69 14.82
N ARG A 364 25.21 6.29 13.71
CA ARG A 364 25.29 7.74 13.50
C ARG A 364 24.66 8.11 12.16
N ILE A 365 23.83 9.14 12.17
CA ILE A 365 23.18 9.73 11.00
C ILE A 365 23.44 11.24 11.09
N ALA A 366 24.12 11.83 10.11
CA ALA A 366 24.58 13.22 10.24
C ALA A 366 23.40 14.23 10.23
N GLY A 367 22.35 13.97 9.47
CA GLY A 367 21.32 14.93 9.09
C GLY A 367 21.67 15.58 7.77
N GLY A 368 20.81 16.48 7.26
CA GLY A 368 21.02 17.15 5.98
C GLY A 368 19.75 17.26 5.15
N THR A 369 19.91 17.42 3.84
CA THR A 369 18.79 17.56 2.90
C THR A 369 18.64 16.30 2.06
N VAL A 370 17.41 15.79 1.96
CA VAL A 370 17.06 14.61 1.17
C VAL A 370 15.95 14.93 0.19
N LYS A 371 15.94 14.25 -0.96
CA LYS A 371 14.84 14.29 -1.94
C LYS A 371 13.90 13.12 -1.70
N SER A 372 12.59 13.38 -1.76
CA SER A 372 11.56 12.33 -1.66
C SER A 372 11.42 11.51 -2.95
N PHE A 373 11.92 12.00 -4.08
CA PHE A 373 11.72 11.41 -5.41
C PHE A 373 10.24 11.19 -5.76
N ASN A 374 9.37 12.07 -5.23
CA ASN A 374 7.92 11.95 -5.32
C ASN A 374 7.37 10.60 -4.79
N ASP A 375 8.09 9.95 -3.87
CA ASP A 375 7.70 8.72 -3.20
C ASP A 375 7.47 9.00 -1.70
N HIS A 376 6.22 8.84 -1.27
CA HIS A 376 5.80 9.10 0.10
C HIS A 376 6.56 8.25 1.12
N ARG A 377 6.95 7.01 0.74
CA ARG A 377 7.69 6.12 1.65
C ARG A 377 9.11 6.60 1.89
N ILE A 378 9.74 7.22 0.90
CA ILE A 378 11.05 7.84 1.05
C ILE A 378 10.95 9.08 1.95
N ALA A 379 9.93 9.93 1.74
CA ALA A 379 9.73 11.12 2.57
C ALA A 379 9.50 10.75 4.06
N MET A 380 8.64 9.74 4.32
CA MET A 380 8.35 9.30 5.69
C MET A 380 9.53 8.54 6.31
N ALA A 381 10.30 7.76 5.55
CA ALA A 381 11.52 7.11 6.03
C ALA A 381 12.61 8.12 6.39
N ALA A 382 12.73 9.23 5.66
CA ALA A 382 13.62 10.33 6.01
C ALA A 382 13.24 10.97 7.36
N ALA A 383 11.95 11.07 7.68
CA ALA A 383 11.48 11.52 9.00
C ALA A 383 11.84 10.52 10.12
N VAL A 384 11.83 9.21 9.83
CA VAL A 384 12.34 8.20 10.78
C VAL A 384 13.84 8.38 11.02
N ALA A 385 14.62 8.57 9.95
CA ALA A 385 16.06 8.81 10.08
C ALA A 385 16.37 10.08 10.90
N ALA A 386 15.56 11.13 10.78
CA ALA A 386 15.71 12.37 11.54
C ALA A 386 15.64 12.15 13.06
N CYS A 387 14.88 11.16 13.53
CA CYS A 387 14.77 10.84 14.96
C CYS A 387 16.09 10.34 15.56
N ALA A 388 16.98 9.78 14.77
CA ALA A 388 18.31 9.33 15.21
C ALA A 388 19.45 10.21 14.68
N ALA A 389 19.15 11.27 13.92
CA ALA A 389 20.17 12.13 13.33
C ALA A 389 20.80 13.09 14.36
N GLU A 390 22.06 13.45 14.12
CA GLU A 390 22.80 14.44 14.90
C GLU A 390 22.35 15.88 14.54
N GLY A 391 21.82 16.08 13.32
CA GLY A 391 21.27 17.34 12.82
C GLY A 391 19.85 17.17 12.31
N SER A 392 19.19 18.28 11.97
CA SER A 392 17.86 18.26 11.35
C SER A 392 17.90 17.64 9.95
N VAL A 393 16.78 17.08 9.51
CA VAL A 393 16.62 16.54 8.15
C VAL A 393 15.58 17.37 7.39
N SER A 394 15.99 17.98 6.28
CA SER A 394 15.12 18.72 5.37
C SER A 394 14.69 17.82 4.21
N ILE A 395 13.38 17.63 4.02
CA ILE A 395 12.79 16.69 3.08
C ILE A 395 12.17 17.49 1.93
N GLU A 396 12.81 17.49 0.76
CA GLU A 396 12.29 18.12 -0.46
C GLU A 396 11.21 17.24 -1.10
N GLY A 397 10.12 17.84 -1.57
CA GLY A 397 8.98 17.13 -2.14
C GLY A 397 8.13 16.40 -1.09
N SER A 398 8.12 16.90 0.15
CA SER A 398 7.44 16.28 1.30
C SER A 398 5.93 16.15 1.14
N GLU A 399 5.30 16.95 0.25
CA GLU A 399 3.87 16.88 -0.08
C GLU A 399 3.44 15.54 -0.66
N CYS A 400 4.37 14.73 -1.16
CA CYS A 400 4.09 13.40 -1.69
C CYS A 400 3.50 12.43 -0.65
N VAL A 401 3.63 12.72 0.66
CA VAL A 401 2.98 11.92 1.73
C VAL A 401 1.46 11.88 1.58
N SER A 402 0.87 12.89 0.91
CA SER A 402 -0.57 12.94 0.61
C SER A 402 -1.08 11.75 -0.22
N LYS A 403 -0.21 11.00 -0.88
CA LYS A 403 -0.58 9.78 -1.63
C LYS A 403 -1.08 8.65 -0.72
N SER A 404 -0.59 8.59 0.54
CA SER A 404 -0.97 7.53 1.48
C SER A 404 -1.33 8.03 2.87
N TYR A 405 -0.70 9.09 3.37
CA TYR A 405 -0.91 9.62 4.71
C TYR A 405 -0.76 11.15 4.75
N PRO A 406 -1.77 11.92 4.30
CA PRO A 406 -1.70 13.39 4.25
C PRO A 406 -1.34 14.04 5.59
N ALA A 407 -1.85 13.50 6.70
CA ALA A 407 -1.63 14.00 8.04
C ALA A 407 -0.36 13.46 8.72
N PHE A 408 0.56 12.79 8.00
CA PHE A 408 1.75 12.15 8.59
C PHE A 408 2.59 13.12 9.42
N PHE A 409 2.93 14.28 8.88
CA PHE A 409 3.74 15.26 9.61
C PHE A 409 2.98 15.89 10.77
N THR A 410 1.67 16.08 10.65
CA THR A 410 0.82 16.53 11.78
C THR A 410 0.82 15.49 12.89
N ALA A 411 0.65 14.21 12.57
CA ALA A 411 0.73 13.13 13.55
C ALA A 411 2.14 13.03 14.19
N LEU A 412 3.20 13.23 13.39
CA LEU A 412 4.57 13.30 13.93
C LEU A 412 4.76 14.46 14.91
N ASP A 413 4.18 15.62 14.61
CA ASP A 413 4.30 16.82 15.45
C ASP A 413 3.50 16.72 16.76
N THR A 414 2.57 15.78 16.91
CA THR A 414 1.87 15.51 18.18
C THR A 414 2.71 14.69 19.18
N LEU A 415 3.78 14.07 18.71
CA LEU A 415 4.68 13.30 19.56
C LEU A 415 5.68 14.21 20.26
N ASP A 416 5.89 13.98 21.55
CA ASP A 416 6.89 14.70 22.33
C ASP A 416 8.31 14.38 21.87
N THR A 417 9.19 15.37 21.91
CA THR A 417 10.63 15.18 21.69
C THR A 417 11.31 14.85 23.00
N GLU A 418 11.99 13.70 23.10
CA GLU A 418 12.76 13.34 24.28
C GLU A 418 13.91 14.36 24.49
N GLY A 419 14.02 14.91 25.68
CA GLY A 419 15.11 15.80 26.09
C GLY A 419 14.82 17.29 25.97
N GLU A 420 13.66 17.74 25.48
CA GLU A 420 13.28 19.16 25.53
C GLU A 420 12.71 19.59 26.90
N ASN A 421 12.36 18.62 27.80
CA ASN A 421 11.78 18.84 29.11
C ASN A 421 12.63 18.28 30.29
N ALA A 422 13.94 18.08 30.07
CA ALA A 422 14.86 17.64 31.16
C ALA A 422 15.86 18.70 31.54
#